data_717ea431e12b603051620751904ec8ca
#
_entry.id   717ea431e12b603051620751904ec8ca
#
_cell.length_a   1.000
_cell.length_b   1.000
_cell.length_c   1.000
_cell.angle_alpha   90.00
_cell.angle_beta   90.00
_cell.angle_gamma   90.00
#
_symmetry.space_group_name_H-M   'P 1'
#
loop_
_entity.id
_entity.type
_entity.pdbx_description
1 polymer ?
#
loop_
_entity_poly.entity_id
_entity_poly.type
_entity_poly.pdbx_seq_one_letter_code
_entity_poly.pdbx_strand_id
1 'polypeptide(L)'
;GLAFEFLYEFSVGCHIYFLTRMPSPKIIFQAFEEVKPNLIVAVPLIIEKIIKKSVLPKLETPAMKLLLKVPIINDKIKATVREEMIKAFGGEFKAVIVGGAAFNQEVEQFLKMIDFPYTVGYGMTECGPIICYEDWRRFKPGSCGKAVPRMDVQVLSSDPENIVGEIVCKGPNVMLGYYK
;
A
#
# COMPACT_ATOMS: atom_id res chain seq x y z
N GLY A 1 -5.75 -11.88 3.55
CA GLY A 1 -5.80 -13.32 3.74
C GLY A 1 -6.43 -14.09 2.62
N LEU A 2 -6.98 -15.27 2.94
CA LEU A 2 -7.38 -16.27 1.97
C LEU A 2 -8.25 -15.76 0.80
N ALA A 3 -9.26 -14.95 1.09
CA ALA A 3 -10.20 -14.50 0.06
C ALA A 3 -9.55 -13.55 -0.95
N PHE A 4 -8.81 -12.55 -0.49
CA PHE A 4 -8.28 -11.49 -1.35
C PHE A 4 -6.88 -11.82 -1.91
N GLU A 5 -6.01 -12.46 -1.13
CA GLU A 5 -4.62 -12.74 -1.52
C GLU A 5 -4.45 -14.12 -2.17
N PHE A 6 -5.49 -14.93 -2.27
CA PHE A 6 -5.43 -16.23 -2.89
C PHE A 6 -6.62 -16.52 -3.81
N LEU A 7 -7.85 -16.57 -3.26
CA LEU A 7 -9.01 -17.02 -4.05
C LEU A 7 -9.34 -16.07 -5.19
N TYR A 8 -9.20 -14.77 -4.98
CA TYR A 8 -9.46 -13.78 -6.03
C TYR A 8 -8.43 -13.89 -7.16
N GLU A 9 -7.14 -13.85 -6.84
CA GLU A 9 -6.07 -13.97 -7.84
C GLU A 9 -6.15 -15.31 -8.58
N PHE A 10 -6.43 -16.38 -7.87
CA PHE A 10 -6.63 -17.69 -8.48
C PHE A 10 -7.82 -17.69 -9.44
N SER A 11 -8.94 -17.07 -9.06
CA SER A 11 -10.15 -17.01 -9.90
C SER A 11 -9.97 -16.22 -11.19
N VAL A 12 -9.04 -15.25 -11.21
CA VAL A 12 -8.71 -14.44 -12.40
C VAL A 12 -7.49 -14.96 -13.15
N GLY A 13 -6.96 -16.12 -12.78
CA GLY A 13 -5.87 -16.80 -13.48
C GLY A 13 -4.48 -16.22 -13.22
N CYS A 14 -4.26 -15.57 -12.08
CA CYS A 14 -2.94 -15.08 -11.71
C CYS A 14 -2.01 -16.24 -11.28
N HIS A 15 -0.72 -16.09 -11.55
CA HIS A 15 0.32 -16.87 -10.89
C HIS A 15 0.49 -16.36 -9.45
N ILE A 16 0.38 -17.28 -8.49
CA ILE A 16 0.51 -16.96 -7.05
C ILE A 16 1.79 -17.60 -6.53
N TYR A 17 2.65 -16.77 -5.94
CA TYR A 17 3.89 -17.21 -5.34
C TYR A 17 3.83 -17.10 -3.82
N PHE A 18 4.13 -18.19 -3.14
CA PHE A 18 4.15 -18.24 -1.67
C PHE A 18 5.56 -18.10 -1.14
N LEU A 19 5.77 -17.15 -0.25
CA LEU A 19 7.01 -17.04 0.49
C LEU A 19 7.02 -18.05 1.63
N THR A 20 7.84 -19.09 1.50
CA THR A 20 7.93 -20.19 2.48
C THR A 20 8.82 -19.89 3.69
N ARG A 21 9.53 -18.75 3.67
CA ARG A 21 10.43 -18.32 4.74
C ARG A 21 9.86 -17.12 5.49
N MET A 22 10.28 -16.96 6.75
CA MET A 22 9.92 -15.77 7.52
C MET A 22 10.31 -14.48 6.75
N PRO A 23 9.37 -13.57 6.48
CA PRO A 23 9.64 -12.39 5.67
C PRO A 23 10.63 -11.44 6.36
N SER A 24 11.78 -11.26 5.75
CA SER A 24 12.74 -10.20 6.07
C SER A 24 13.00 -9.36 4.83
N PRO A 25 13.46 -8.10 4.93
CA PRO A 25 13.72 -7.28 3.76
C PRO A 25 14.61 -7.98 2.72
N LYS A 26 15.65 -8.68 3.17
CA LYS A 26 16.54 -9.43 2.28
C LYS A 26 15.82 -10.54 1.51
N ILE A 27 15.03 -11.35 2.20
CA ILE A 27 14.28 -12.47 1.60
C ILE A 27 13.22 -11.94 0.64
N ILE A 28 12.56 -10.83 1.00
CA ILE A 28 11.54 -10.19 0.15
C ILE A 28 12.17 -9.65 -1.14
N PHE A 29 13.30 -8.96 -1.06
CA PHE A 29 13.98 -8.46 -2.25
C PHE A 29 14.47 -9.59 -3.16
N GLN A 30 14.99 -10.68 -2.60
CA GLN A 30 15.34 -11.87 -3.39
C GLN A 30 14.12 -12.45 -4.12
N ALA A 31 12.99 -12.58 -3.41
CA ALA A 31 11.75 -13.06 -4.03
C ALA A 31 11.25 -12.11 -5.13
N PHE A 32 11.35 -10.80 -4.93
CA PHE A 32 10.96 -9.82 -5.96
C PHE A 32 11.85 -9.89 -7.20
N GLU A 33 13.15 -10.11 -7.03
CA GLU A 33 14.08 -10.26 -8.14
C GLU A 33 13.80 -11.53 -8.96
N GLU A 34 13.48 -12.64 -8.27
CA GLU A 34 13.18 -13.92 -8.91
C GLU A 34 11.79 -13.93 -9.59
N VAL A 35 10.78 -13.40 -8.92
CA VAL A 35 9.36 -13.51 -9.32
C VAL A 35 8.92 -12.35 -10.21
N LYS A 36 9.48 -11.15 -10.00
CA LYS A 36 9.08 -9.89 -10.66
C LYS A 36 7.56 -9.68 -10.61
N PRO A 37 6.97 -9.54 -9.42
CA PRO A 37 5.54 -9.51 -9.26
C PRO A 37 4.91 -8.30 -9.96
N ASN A 38 3.74 -8.48 -10.57
CA ASN A 38 2.99 -7.37 -11.17
C ASN A 38 2.13 -6.62 -10.13
N LEU A 39 1.69 -7.30 -9.09
CA LEU A 39 0.93 -6.74 -7.98
C LEU A 39 1.55 -7.19 -6.66
N ILE A 40 1.71 -6.26 -5.75
CA ILE A 40 2.25 -6.52 -4.42
C ILE A 40 1.18 -6.10 -3.40
N VAL A 41 0.77 -7.04 -2.56
CA VAL A 41 -0.08 -6.75 -1.40
C VAL A 41 0.77 -6.89 -0.15
N ALA A 42 0.83 -5.86 0.67
CA ALA A 42 1.72 -5.83 1.81
C ALA A 42 1.09 -5.14 3.03
N VAL A 43 1.49 -5.58 4.21
CA VAL A 43 1.20 -4.84 5.44
C VAL A 43 2.12 -3.62 5.57
N PRO A 44 1.67 -2.52 6.19
CA PRO A 44 2.44 -1.28 6.34
C PRO A 44 3.87 -1.50 6.84
N LEU A 45 4.02 -2.31 7.88
CA LEU A 45 5.31 -2.57 8.54
C LEU A 45 6.42 -3.04 7.58
N ILE A 46 6.09 -3.80 6.56
CA ILE A 46 7.05 -4.30 5.56
C ILE A 46 7.56 -3.14 4.71
N ILE A 47 6.65 -2.36 4.14
CA ILE A 47 6.98 -1.20 3.29
C ILE A 47 7.73 -0.14 4.10
N GLU A 48 7.29 0.14 5.31
CA GLU A 48 7.94 1.08 6.22
C GLU A 48 9.37 0.68 6.56
N LYS A 49 9.60 -0.60 6.86
CA LYS A 49 10.95 -1.11 7.13
C LYS A 49 11.87 -0.97 5.92
N ILE A 50 11.36 -1.27 4.72
CA ILE A 50 12.13 -1.11 3.48
C ILE A 50 12.52 0.35 3.29
N ILE A 51 11.55 1.26 3.36
CA ILE A 51 11.78 2.69 3.12
C ILE A 51 12.67 3.30 4.20
N LYS A 52 12.33 3.12 5.47
CA LYS A 52 13.09 3.72 6.59
C LYS A 52 14.51 3.20 6.73
N LYS A 53 14.76 1.93 6.39
CA LYS A 53 16.10 1.33 6.51
C LYS A 53 16.97 1.47 5.26
N SER A 54 16.36 1.47 4.08
CA SER A 54 17.12 1.36 2.82
C SER A 54 17.10 2.62 1.97
N VAL A 55 16.09 3.46 2.10
CA VAL A 55 15.87 4.61 1.21
C VAL A 55 16.08 5.95 1.92
N LEU A 56 15.32 6.22 2.99
CA LEU A 56 15.39 7.51 3.69
C LEU A 56 16.80 7.89 4.17
N PRO A 57 17.63 7.00 4.75
CA PRO A 57 18.96 7.38 5.19
C PRO A 57 19.87 7.91 4.07
N LYS A 58 19.67 7.44 2.85
CA LYS A 58 20.43 7.92 1.67
C LYS A 58 20.03 9.34 1.27
N LEU A 59 18.77 9.70 1.46
CA LEU A 59 18.21 11.00 1.11
C LEU A 59 18.44 12.06 2.21
N GLU A 60 18.66 11.63 3.44
CA GLU A 60 18.87 12.52 4.58
C GLU A 60 20.29 13.07 4.71
N THR A 61 21.21 12.66 3.85
CA THR A 61 22.57 13.19 3.85
C THR A 61 22.58 14.70 3.58
N PRO A 62 23.49 15.49 4.19
CA PRO A 62 23.55 16.95 3.99
C PRO A 62 23.68 17.33 2.51
N ALA A 63 24.46 16.59 1.75
CA ALA A 63 24.63 16.80 0.31
C ALA A 63 23.31 16.61 -0.45
N MET A 64 22.57 15.52 -0.16
CA MET A 64 21.30 15.23 -0.80
C MET A 64 20.23 16.26 -0.43
N LYS A 65 20.15 16.67 0.83
CA LYS A 65 19.24 17.75 1.27
C LYS A 65 19.50 19.07 0.56
N LEU A 66 20.76 19.38 0.23
CA LEU A 66 21.12 20.57 -0.53
C LEU A 66 20.68 20.46 -2.00
N LEU A 67 20.94 19.31 -2.63
CA LEU A 67 20.54 19.03 -4.02
C LEU A 67 19.01 19.05 -4.21
N LEU A 68 18.26 18.54 -3.23
CA LEU A 68 16.79 18.53 -3.25
C LEU A 68 16.17 19.95 -3.18
N LYS A 69 16.94 21.00 -2.84
CA LYS A 69 16.47 22.39 -2.88
C LYS A 69 16.48 23.00 -4.27
N VAL A 70 17.18 22.41 -5.23
CA VAL A 70 17.27 22.89 -6.62
C VAL A 70 16.17 22.22 -7.44
N PRO A 71 15.15 22.94 -7.96
CA PRO A 71 13.96 22.32 -8.57
C PRO A 71 14.25 21.28 -9.64
N ILE A 72 15.08 21.61 -10.64
CA ILE A 72 15.43 20.70 -11.76
C ILE A 72 16.18 19.46 -11.27
N ILE A 73 17.05 19.61 -10.29
CA ILE A 73 17.82 18.50 -9.69
C ILE A 73 16.90 17.66 -8.82
N ASN A 74 15.99 18.28 -8.07
CA ASN A 74 14.99 17.62 -7.23
C ASN A 74 14.14 16.64 -8.05
N ASP A 75 13.59 17.06 -9.18
CA ASP A 75 12.74 16.21 -10.02
C ASP A 75 13.51 15.02 -10.60
N LYS A 76 14.77 15.23 -11.00
CA LYS A 76 15.66 14.14 -11.44
C LYS A 76 15.96 13.16 -10.31
N ILE A 77 16.26 13.64 -9.11
CA ILE A 77 16.53 12.80 -7.94
C ILE A 77 15.27 11.97 -7.60
N LYS A 78 14.10 12.61 -7.54
CA LYS A 78 12.84 11.89 -7.28
C LYS A 78 12.58 10.80 -8.30
N ALA A 79 12.76 11.08 -9.59
CA ALA A 79 12.61 10.10 -10.66
C ALA A 79 13.60 8.94 -10.50
N THR A 80 14.88 9.23 -10.25
CA THR A 80 15.90 8.20 -10.02
C THR A 80 15.58 7.33 -8.80
N VAL A 81 15.16 7.94 -7.68
CA VAL A 81 14.77 7.22 -6.47
C VAL A 81 13.56 6.33 -6.73
N ARG A 82 12.56 6.84 -7.44
CA ARG A 82 11.39 6.06 -7.85
C ARG A 82 11.80 4.86 -8.71
N GLU A 83 12.62 5.07 -9.73
CA GLU A 83 13.09 4.01 -10.62
C GLU A 83 13.90 2.94 -9.88
N GLU A 84 14.80 3.35 -8.99
CA GLU A 84 15.55 2.43 -8.14
C GLU A 84 14.66 1.62 -7.20
N MET A 85 13.64 2.25 -6.62
CA MET A 85 12.64 1.53 -5.83
C MET A 85 11.84 0.55 -6.68
N ILE A 86 11.34 0.96 -7.84
CA ILE A 86 10.62 0.09 -8.77
C ILE A 86 11.49 -1.12 -9.12
N LYS A 87 12.75 -0.90 -9.44
CA LYS A 87 13.71 -1.97 -9.75
C LYS A 87 13.93 -2.91 -8.56
N ALA A 88 14.06 -2.39 -7.34
CA ALA A 88 14.21 -3.19 -6.14
C ALA A 88 12.96 -4.05 -5.82
N PHE A 89 11.79 -3.61 -6.26
CA PHE A 89 10.53 -4.36 -6.17
C PHE A 89 10.29 -5.30 -7.37
N GLY A 90 11.32 -5.62 -8.15
CA GLY A 90 11.26 -6.56 -9.29
C GLY A 90 11.14 -5.88 -10.65
N GLY A 91 10.90 -4.59 -10.71
CA GLY A 91 10.90 -3.78 -11.94
C GLY A 91 9.63 -3.84 -12.79
N GLU A 92 8.76 -4.81 -12.58
CA GLU A 92 7.58 -5.07 -13.43
C GLU A 92 6.24 -4.86 -12.73
N PHE A 93 6.22 -4.42 -11.48
CA PHE A 93 4.98 -4.23 -10.74
C PHE A 93 4.22 -2.95 -11.18
N LYS A 94 2.90 -3.02 -11.07
CA LYS A 94 1.98 -1.92 -11.43
C LYS A 94 1.59 -1.07 -10.24
N ALA A 95 1.45 -1.70 -9.08
CA ALA A 95 1.13 -1.02 -7.83
C ALA A 95 1.45 -1.89 -6.61
N VAL A 96 1.67 -1.22 -5.48
CA VAL A 96 1.69 -1.83 -4.15
C VAL A 96 0.40 -1.45 -3.43
N ILE A 97 -0.35 -2.46 -2.98
CA ILE A 97 -1.54 -2.27 -2.15
C ILE A 97 -1.13 -2.47 -0.69
N VAL A 98 -1.30 -1.45 0.11
CA VAL A 98 -0.98 -1.47 1.55
C VAL A 98 -2.27 -1.58 2.34
N GLY A 99 -2.35 -2.51 3.27
CA GLY A 99 -3.56 -2.70 4.07
C GLY A 99 -3.32 -3.48 5.37
N GLY A 100 -4.36 -3.61 6.17
CA GLY A 100 -4.34 -4.38 7.42
C GLY A 100 -3.89 -3.61 8.67
N ALA A 101 -3.36 -2.40 8.54
CA ALA A 101 -3.03 -1.49 9.65
C ALA A 101 -2.92 -0.06 9.13
N ALA A 102 -2.87 0.92 10.04
CA ALA A 102 -2.62 2.32 9.69
C ALA A 102 -1.23 2.47 9.04
N PHE A 103 -1.15 3.23 7.96
CA PHE A 103 0.10 3.49 7.25
C PHE A 103 0.81 4.71 7.84
N ASN A 104 2.11 4.65 7.99
CA ASN A 104 2.90 5.74 8.55
C ASN A 104 2.89 6.95 7.62
N GLN A 105 2.44 8.10 8.13
CA GLN A 105 2.26 9.32 7.33
C GLN A 105 3.56 9.85 6.69
N GLU A 106 4.69 9.75 7.38
CA GLU A 106 6.00 10.17 6.84
C GLU A 106 6.39 9.32 5.62
N VAL A 107 6.18 8.00 5.72
CA VAL A 107 6.43 7.07 4.61
C VAL A 107 5.46 7.32 3.46
N GLU A 108 4.21 7.57 3.76
CA GLU A 108 3.19 7.89 2.76
C GLU A 108 3.50 9.20 2.02
N GLN A 109 3.88 10.25 2.75
CA GLN A 109 4.31 11.52 2.16
C GLN A 109 5.54 11.35 1.27
N PHE A 110 6.50 10.52 1.70
CA PHE A 110 7.67 10.19 0.89
C PHE A 110 7.30 9.49 -0.41
N LEU A 111 6.45 8.45 -0.37
CA LEU A 111 5.99 7.75 -1.57
C LEU A 111 5.25 8.66 -2.54
N LYS A 112 4.42 9.56 -2.01
CA LYS A 112 3.76 10.60 -2.80
C LYS A 112 4.78 11.55 -3.44
N MET A 113 5.77 11.99 -2.67
CA MET A 113 6.79 12.93 -3.15
C MET A 113 7.56 12.42 -4.37
N ILE A 114 7.82 11.12 -4.44
CA ILE A 114 8.52 10.48 -5.56
C ILE A 114 7.58 9.91 -6.62
N ASP A 115 6.26 10.12 -6.48
CA ASP A 115 5.22 9.58 -7.37
C ASP A 115 5.31 8.05 -7.53
N PHE A 116 5.49 7.35 -6.40
CA PHE A 116 5.56 5.89 -6.37
C PHE A 116 4.17 5.27 -6.49
N PRO A 117 3.97 4.20 -7.29
CA PRO A 117 2.66 3.59 -7.49
C PRO A 117 2.23 2.76 -6.28
N TYR A 118 1.49 3.38 -5.36
CA TYR A 118 0.93 2.72 -4.19
C TYR A 118 -0.52 3.17 -3.95
N THR A 119 -1.24 2.36 -3.21
CA THR A 119 -2.56 2.69 -2.67
C THR A 119 -2.75 2.06 -1.30
N VAL A 120 -3.65 2.62 -0.51
CA VAL A 120 -4.03 2.07 0.80
C VAL A 120 -5.45 1.58 0.71
N GLY A 121 -5.68 0.33 1.10
CA GLY A 121 -7.01 -0.26 1.23
C GLY A 121 -7.41 -0.40 2.70
N TYR A 122 -8.70 -0.27 2.97
CA TYR A 122 -9.29 -0.48 4.28
C TYR A 122 -10.27 -1.65 4.25
N GLY A 123 -10.21 -2.45 5.29
CA GLY A 123 -11.10 -3.57 5.44
C GLY A 123 -10.92 -4.31 6.76
N MET A 124 -11.76 -5.31 6.98
CA MET A 124 -11.72 -6.18 8.15
C MET A 124 -12.20 -7.57 7.77
N THR A 125 -11.85 -8.57 8.58
CA THR A 125 -12.24 -9.97 8.35
C THR A 125 -13.75 -10.14 8.20
N GLU A 126 -14.51 -9.41 9.00
CA GLU A 126 -15.97 -9.41 9.02
C GLU A 126 -16.61 -8.88 7.73
N CYS A 127 -15.83 -8.28 6.84
CA CYS A 127 -16.29 -7.73 5.56
C CYS A 127 -15.65 -8.41 4.35
N GLY A 128 -15.04 -9.55 4.50
CA GLY A 128 -14.57 -10.47 3.50
C GLY A 128 -13.52 -10.07 2.45
N PRO A 129 -12.47 -9.27 2.69
CA PRO A 129 -12.19 -8.33 3.77
C PRO A 129 -12.36 -6.85 3.41
N ILE A 130 -12.52 -6.48 2.11
CA ILE A 130 -12.34 -5.10 1.62
C ILE A 130 -13.59 -4.24 1.78
N ILE A 131 -13.44 -3.05 2.33
CA ILE A 131 -14.48 -2.04 2.50
C ILE A 131 -14.22 -0.83 1.60
N CYS A 132 -12.98 -0.31 1.61
CA CYS A 132 -12.58 0.85 0.81
C CYS A 132 -11.31 0.55 0.02
N TYR A 133 -11.27 1.07 -1.20
CA TYR A 133 -10.13 0.96 -2.11
C TYR A 133 -10.25 2.02 -3.21
N GLU A 134 -9.12 2.47 -3.75
CA GLU A 134 -9.06 3.28 -4.98
C GLU A 134 -7.81 2.88 -5.79
N ASP A 135 -7.91 2.99 -7.12
CA ASP A 135 -6.75 2.82 -7.99
C ASP A 135 -5.66 3.86 -7.66
N TRP A 136 -4.40 3.46 -7.62
CA TRP A 136 -3.29 4.29 -7.19
C TRP A 136 -3.18 5.63 -7.95
N ARG A 137 -3.63 5.68 -9.20
CA ARG A 137 -3.63 6.90 -10.02
C ARG A 137 -4.65 7.94 -9.55
N ARG A 138 -5.69 7.50 -8.84
CA ARG A 138 -6.77 8.34 -8.30
C ARG A 138 -6.75 8.41 -6.78
N PHE A 139 -5.89 7.61 -6.18
CA PHE A 139 -5.74 7.53 -4.73
C PHE A 139 -5.29 8.87 -4.14
N LYS A 140 -5.93 9.27 -3.05
CA LYS A 140 -5.56 10.45 -2.27
C LYS A 140 -4.80 10.01 -1.03
N PRO A 141 -3.52 10.39 -0.85
CA PRO A 141 -2.78 10.13 0.37
C PRO A 141 -3.51 10.61 1.63
N GLY A 142 -3.39 9.85 2.71
CA GLY A 142 -4.14 10.08 3.95
C GLY A 142 -5.57 9.56 3.93
N SER A 143 -6.00 8.89 2.84
CA SER A 143 -7.29 8.22 2.76
C SER A 143 -7.13 6.69 2.66
N CYS A 144 -8.24 5.97 2.68
CA CYS A 144 -8.28 4.54 2.35
C CYS A 144 -9.02 4.27 1.03
N GLY A 145 -9.16 5.29 0.19
CA GLY A 145 -9.95 5.21 -1.03
C GLY A 145 -11.44 5.39 -0.80
N LYS A 146 -12.23 4.93 -1.76
CA LYS A 146 -13.70 4.99 -1.75
C LYS A 146 -14.27 3.64 -1.34
N ALA A 147 -15.52 3.64 -0.86
CA ALA A 147 -16.28 2.41 -0.68
C ALA A 147 -16.25 1.57 -1.97
N VAL A 148 -15.96 0.28 -1.83
CA VAL A 148 -15.99 -0.62 -3.00
C VAL A 148 -17.42 -0.82 -3.50
N PRO A 149 -17.63 -1.22 -4.77
CA PRO A 149 -18.97 -1.44 -5.31
C PRO A 149 -19.83 -2.33 -4.43
N ARG A 150 -21.09 -1.95 -4.24
CA ARG A 150 -22.10 -2.62 -3.39
C ARG A 150 -21.86 -2.54 -1.87
N MET A 151 -20.93 -1.70 -1.43
CA MET A 151 -20.74 -1.36 -0.01
C MET A 151 -21.28 0.05 0.24
N ASP A 152 -22.14 0.16 1.24
CA ASP A 152 -22.54 1.43 1.84
C ASP A 152 -21.66 1.66 3.07
N VAL A 153 -21.00 2.80 3.14
CA VAL A 153 -20.10 3.16 4.24
C VAL A 153 -20.50 4.52 4.78
N GLN A 154 -20.68 4.62 6.08
CA GLN A 154 -20.99 5.85 6.77
C GLN A 154 -20.07 6.04 7.98
N VAL A 155 -19.80 7.30 8.31
CA VAL A 155 -19.14 7.68 9.56
C VAL A 155 -20.20 8.30 10.47
N LEU A 156 -20.49 7.64 11.57
CA LEU A 156 -21.43 8.14 12.58
C LEU A 156 -20.75 9.25 13.39
N SER A 157 -20.93 10.47 12.93
CA SER A 157 -20.38 11.68 13.55
C SER A 157 -21.35 12.85 13.30
N SER A 158 -21.33 13.83 14.18
CA SER A 158 -22.06 15.11 13.98
C SER A 158 -21.46 15.94 12.84
N ASP A 159 -20.18 15.74 12.52
CA ASP A 159 -19.47 16.32 11.40
C ASP A 159 -18.45 15.31 10.87
N PRO A 160 -18.84 14.42 9.93
CA PRO A 160 -17.97 13.36 9.44
C PRO A 160 -16.69 13.82 8.74
N GLU A 161 -16.61 15.07 8.33
CA GLU A 161 -15.42 15.65 7.71
C GLU A 161 -14.36 16.09 8.72
N ASN A 162 -14.78 16.48 9.91
CA ASN A 162 -13.88 17.10 10.90
C ASN A 162 -13.85 16.38 12.25
N ILE A 163 -14.87 15.58 12.57
CA ILE A 163 -14.99 14.89 13.86
C ILE A 163 -14.92 13.38 13.64
N VAL A 164 -13.99 12.74 14.34
CA VAL A 164 -13.84 11.28 14.33
C VAL A 164 -15.13 10.61 14.78
N GLY A 165 -15.58 9.59 14.07
CA GLY A 165 -16.77 8.82 14.36
C GLY A 165 -16.61 7.33 14.13
N GLU A 166 -17.62 6.56 14.46
CA GLU A 166 -17.68 5.13 14.21
C GLU A 166 -17.95 4.87 12.73
N ILE A 167 -17.18 3.95 12.13
CA ILE A 167 -17.40 3.51 10.74
C ILE A 167 -18.44 2.40 10.74
N VAL A 168 -19.55 2.64 10.05
CA VAL A 168 -20.61 1.66 9.84
C VAL A 168 -20.65 1.28 8.37
N CYS A 169 -20.67 -0.01 8.08
CA CYS A 169 -20.73 -0.51 6.73
C CYS A 169 -21.83 -1.58 6.55
N LYS A 170 -22.41 -1.59 5.35
CA LYS A 170 -23.41 -2.56 4.92
C LYS A 170 -23.09 -3.01 3.51
N GLY A 171 -23.20 -4.31 3.26
CA GLY A 171 -22.97 -4.85 1.92
C GLY A 171 -23.05 -6.38 1.90
N PRO A 172 -23.05 -6.98 0.71
CA PRO A 172 -23.19 -8.44 0.56
C PRO A 172 -21.98 -9.23 1.06
N ASN A 173 -20.86 -8.58 1.30
CA ASN A 173 -19.62 -9.16 1.83
C ASN A 173 -19.49 -9.05 3.37
N VAL A 174 -20.47 -8.44 4.04
CA VAL A 174 -20.52 -8.45 5.50
C VAL A 174 -20.94 -9.83 5.98
N MET A 175 -20.15 -10.45 6.85
CA MET A 175 -20.43 -11.79 7.39
C MET A 175 -21.72 -11.82 8.23
N LEU A 176 -22.34 -12.98 8.34
CA LEU A 176 -23.53 -13.18 9.15
C LEU A 176 -23.26 -13.17 10.66
N GLY A 177 -22.04 -13.40 11.07
CA GLY A 177 -21.58 -13.45 12.45
C GLY A 177 -20.50 -14.48 12.67
N TYR A 178 -19.95 -14.51 13.87
CA TYR A 178 -19.01 -15.58 14.27
C TYR A 178 -19.77 -16.84 14.67
N TYR A 179 -19.20 -18.00 14.32
CA TYR A 179 -19.71 -19.29 14.80
C TYR A 179 -19.41 -19.42 16.30
N LYS A 180 -20.39 -19.92 17.06
CA LYS A 180 -20.27 -20.12 18.51
C LYS A 180 -19.43 -21.36 18.82
#